data_a03bf4ee4dc1da7e82ffc6dcb20f38c0
#
_entry.id   a03bf4ee4dc1da7e82ffc6dcb20f38c0
#
_cell.length_a   1.000
_cell.length_b   1.000
_cell.length_c   1.000
_cell.angle_alpha   90.00
_cell.angle_beta   90.00
_cell.angle_gamma   90.00
#
_symmetry.space_group_name_H-M   'P 1'
#
loop_
_entity.id
_entity.type
_entity.pdbx_description
1 polymer ?
#
loop_
_entity_poly.entity_id
_entity_poly.type
_entity_poly.pdbx_seq_one_letter_code
_entity_poly.pdbx_strand_id
1 'polypeptide(L)'
;MAQLSIKYYSQALNRNIRFEMYIPNDKPREDTQKMRTVFLLHGYTGDAGNWIPEDLMQKYNFAVIAPNGENGFWLDGLSTTRKYCTFVGAELVDYVRRTFRLALSPEDTYIMGLSMGGFGALHTAFAFPDNFGKVAAMS
;
A
#
# COMPACT_ATOMS: atom_id res chain seq x y z
N MET A 1 8.12 0.31 16.53
CA MET A 1 7.79 0.28 15.07
C MET A 1 8.72 -0.70 14.37
N ALA A 2 8.18 -1.72 13.73
CA ALA A 2 8.97 -2.60 12.86
C ALA A 2 8.93 -2.08 11.42
N GLN A 3 10.08 -1.97 10.78
CA GLN A 3 10.21 -1.64 9.37
C GLN A 3 10.81 -2.83 8.62
N LEU A 4 10.15 -3.23 7.53
CA LEU A 4 10.59 -4.35 6.69
C LEU A 4 10.70 -3.87 5.25
N SER A 5 11.84 -4.18 4.60
CA SER A 5 12.01 -3.97 3.16
C SER A 5 11.86 -5.32 2.46
N ILE A 6 10.86 -5.43 1.63
CA ILE A 6 10.48 -6.68 0.96
C ILE A 6 10.82 -6.59 -0.52
N LYS A 7 11.56 -7.59 -1.01
CA LYS A 7 11.83 -7.76 -2.43
C LYS A 7 11.17 -9.04 -2.92
N TYR A 8 10.41 -8.95 -4.01
CA TYR A 8 9.86 -10.14 -4.66
C TYR A 8 9.66 -9.90 -6.17
N TYR A 9 9.45 -10.98 -6.91
CA TYR A 9 9.14 -10.88 -8.34
C TYR A 9 7.66 -10.57 -8.53
N SER A 10 7.37 -9.41 -9.14
CA SER A 10 6.02 -9.00 -9.48
C SER A 10 5.62 -9.52 -10.86
N GLN A 11 4.50 -10.21 -10.93
CA GLN A 11 3.91 -10.63 -12.20
C GLN A 11 3.34 -9.43 -12.96
N ALA A 12 2.69 -8.50 -12.26
CA ALA A 12 2.11 -7.31 -12.89
C ALA A 12 3.18 -6.39 -13.49
N LEU A 13 4.34 -6.27 -12.86
CA LEU A 13 5.45 -5.44 -13.33
C LEU A 13 6.53 -6.22 -14.07
N ASN A 14 6.40 -7.54 -14.12
CA ASN A 14 7.28 -8.44 -14.84
C ASN A 14 8.78 -8.24 -14.50
N ARG A 15 9.06 -7.97 -13.22
CA ARG A 15 10.40 -7.76 -12.68
C ARG A 15 10.42 -7.86 -11.16
N ASN A 16 11.62 -7.95 -10.60
CA ASN A 16 11.79 -7.82 -9.15
C ASN A 16 11.47 -6.38 -8.72
N ILE A 17 10.68 -6.25 -7.67
CA ILE A 17 10.32 -4.96 -7.07
C ILE A 17 10.61 -4.97 -5.58
N ARG A 18 10.57 -3.78 -4.99
CA ARG A 18 10.65 -3.60 -3.54
C ARG A 18 9.47 -2.77 -3.06
N PHE A 19 9.03 -3.07 -1.85
CA PHE A 19 8.13 -2.20 -1.10
C PHE A 19 8.55 -2.18 0.36
N GLU A 20 8.20 -1.12 1.06
CA GLU A 20 8.42 -0.99 2.50
C GLU A 20 7.14 -1.33 3.26
N MET A 21 7.30 -1.99 4.40
CA MET A 21 6.21 -2.30 5.30
C MET A 21 6.55 -1.81 6.70
N TYR A 22 5.59 -1.13 7.34
CA TYR A 22 5.71 -0.58 8.68
C TYR A 22 4.62 -1.16 9.55
N ILE A 23 5.01 -1.75 10.69
CA ILE A 23 4.07 -2.40 11.61
C ILE A 23 4.23 -1.79 12.99
N PRO A 24 3.14 -1.27 13.61
CA PRO A 24 3.17 -0.79 14.98
C PRO A 24 3.28 -1.98 15.94
N ASN A 25 4.41 -2.11 16.60
CA ASN A 25 4.70 -3.23 17.51
C ASN A 25 5.33 -2.78 18.83
N ASP A 26 5.29 -1.48 19.15
CA ASP A 26 5.93 -0.94 20.36
C ASP A 26 5.12 -1.23 21.61
N LYS A 27 3.85 -1.60 21.45
CA LYS A 27 2.97 -2.02 22.55
C LYS A 27 2.42 -3.41 22.28
N PRO A 28 2.23 -4.23 23.32
CA PRO A 28 1.51 -5.49 23.19
C PRO A 28 0.11 -5.25 22.61
N ARG A 29 -0.30 -6.10 21.69
CA ARG A 29 -1.66 -6.08 21.13
C ARG A 29 -2.54 -7.07 21.89
N GLU A 30 -3.79 -6.69 22.10
CA GLU A 30 -4.81 -7.64 22.54
C GLU A 30 -5.21 -8.53 21.36
N ASP A 31 -5.51 -9.79 21.61
CA ASP A 31 -5.87 -10.77 20.57
C ASP A 31 -7.10 -10.36 19.75
N THR A 32 -7.95 -9.52 20.32
CA THR A 32 -9.16 -9.01 19.66
C THR A 32 -8.93 -7.80 18.76
N GLN A 33 -7.74 -7.18 18.82
CA GLN A 33 -7.44 -6.00 18.02
C GLN A 33 -7.09 -6.38 16.58
N LYS A 34 -7.99 -6.07 15.65
CA LYS A 34 -7.70 -6.15 14.22
C LYS A 34 -6.76 -5.03 13.79
N MET A 35 -5.70 -5.39 13.08
CA MET A 35 -4.82 -4.42 12.46
C MET A 35 -5.36 -4.04 11.09
N ARG A 36 -5.70 -2.76 10.91
CA ARG A 36 -6.02 -2.21 9.60
C ARG A 36 -4.73 -2.04 8.81
N THR A 37 -4.85 -2.02 7.49
CA THR A 37 -3.70 -1.90 6.60
C THR A 37 -3.94 -0.76 5.62
N VAL A 38 -2.99 0.16 5.53
CA VAL A 38 -3.02 1.30 4.62
C VAL A 38 -1.96 1.11 3.54
N PHE A 39 -2.39 1.07 2.29
CA PHE A 39 -1.52 1.15 1.13
C PHE A 39 -1.26 2.63 0.86
N LEU A 40 0.00 3.08 1.05
CA LEU A 40 0.38 4.48 1.01
C LEU A 40 1.17 4.79 -0.25
N LEU A 41 0.60 5.60 -1.13
CA LEU A 41 1.17 5.93 -2.44
C LEU A 41 1.87 7.30 -2.40
N HIS A 42 3.16 7.30 -2.76
CA HIS A 42 3.96 8.53 -2.78
C HIS A 42 3.60 9.45 -3.94
N GLY A 43 3.99 10.73 -3.83
CA GLY A 43 3.83 11.73 -4.86
C GLY A 43 4.92 11.68 -5.94
N TYR A 44 4.81 12.58 -6.92
CA TYR A 44 5.79 12.72 -8.01
C TYR A 44 7.18 13.00 -7.44
N THR A 45 8.19 12.35 -7.98
CA THR A 45 9.59 12.36 -7.50
C THR A 45 9.80 11.76 -6.11
N GLY A 46 8.77 11.23 -5.49
CA GLY A 46 8.86 10.56 -4.20
C GLY A 46 9.32 9.11 -4.30
N ASP A 47 9.34 8.45 -3.16
CA ASP A 47 9.74 7.06 -3.03
C ASP A 47 8.95 6.39 -1.89
N ALA A 48 9.02 5.07 -1.82
CA ALA A 48 8.46 4.30 -0.72
C ALA A 48 8.99 4.80 0.62
N GLY A 49 8.09 5.06 1.55
CA GLY A 49 8.47 5.47 2.89
C GLY A 49 8.86 6.94 3.07
N ASN A 50 8.65 7.79 2.07
CA ASN A 50 8.99 9.23 2.18
C ASN A 50 8.31 9.92 3.36
N TRP A 51 7.10 9.49 3.73
CA TRP A 51 6.38 10.04 4.86
C TRP A 51 5.51 8.97 5.51
N ILE A 52 5.88 8.60 6.71
CA ILE A 52 5.18 7.55 7.47
C ILE A 52 4.64 8.17 8.75
N PRO A 53 3.32 8.11 8.97
CA PRO A 53 2.69 8.72 10.14
C PRO A 53 2.80 7.81 11.38
N GLU A 54 4.01 7.61 11.89
CA GLU A 54 4.29 6.64 12.95
C GLU A 54 3.43 6.84 14.20
N ASP A 55 3.25 8.09 14.66
CA ASP A 55 2.43 8.39 15.83
C ASP A 55 0.97 7.96 15.63
N LEU A 56 0.43 8.20 14.43
CA LEU A 56 -0.94 7.80 14.09
C LEU A 56 -1.05 6.27 13.95
N MET A 57 -0.03 5.63 13.41
CA MET A 57 0.01 4.17 13.29
C MET A 57 -0.04 3.50 14.66
N GLN A 58 0.75 4.01 15.63
CA GLN A 58 0.73 3.50 16.99
C GLN A 58 -0.59 3.78 17.71
N LYS A 59 -1.14 4.98 17.50
CA LYS A 59 -2.40 5.40 18.13
C LYS A 59 -3.60 4.60 17.65
N TYR A 60 -3.68 4.37 16.34
CA TYR A 60 -4.86 3.78 15.69
C TYR A 60 -4.66 2.32 15.25
N ASN A 61 -3.50 1.73 15.52
CA ASN A 61 -3.17 0.34 15.25
C ASN A 61 -3.39 -0.04 13.78
N PHE A 62 -2.67 0.60 12.87
CA PHE A 62 -2.68 0.22 11.45
C PHE A 62 -1.26 0.02 10.90
N ALA A 63 -1.11 -0.97 10.03
CA ALA A 63 0.11 -1.18 9.27
C ALA A 63 0.12 -0.31 8.01
N VAL A 64 1.30 0.05 7.53
CA VAL A 64 1.48 0.78 6.26
C VAL A 64 2.26 -0.08 5.28
N ILE A 65 1.75 -0.20 4.08
CA ILE A 65 2.41 -0.82 2.92
C ILE A 65 2.73 0.31 1.94
N ALA A 66 4.01 0.58 1.73
CA ALA A 66 4.48 1.70 0.90
C ALA A 66 5.25 1.16 -0.32
N PRO A 67 4.58 0.97 -1.47
CA PRO A 67 5.25 0.59 -2.71
C PRO A 67 5.95 1.78 -3.37
N ASN A 68 6.91 1.49 -4.24
CA ASN A 68 7.49 2.47 -5.15
C ASN A 68 6.78 2.39 -6.50
N GLY A 69 6.23 3.52 -6.95
CA GLY A 69 5.50 3.64 -8.22
C GLY A 69 6.23 4.47 -9.27
N GLU A 70 7.48 4.83 -9.04
CA GLU A 70 8.24 5.72 -9.92
C GLU A 70 7.46 7.03 -10.16
N ASN A 71 7.41 7.52 -11.40
CA ASN A 71 6.71 8.76 -11.77
C ASN A 71 5.57 8.53 -12.77
N GLY A 72 4.97 7.34 -12.76
CA GLY A 72 3.96 6.90 -13.72
C GLY A 72 2.51 7.16 -13.31
N PHE A 73 2.25 7.98 -12.30
CA PHE A 73 0.90 8.29 -11.78
C PHE A 73 0.10 7.07 -11.35
N TRP A 74 0.76 5.97 -11.02
CA TRP A 74 0.13 4.74 -10.56
C TRP A 74 -0.86 4.15 -11.58
N LEU A 75 -0.62 4.43 -12.85
CA LEU A 75 -1.43 3.95 -13.97
C LEU A 75 -0.86 2.64 -14.53
N ASP A 76 -1.72 1.88 -15.21
CA ASP A 76 -1.28 0.81 -16.07
C ASP A 76 -0.77 1.40 -17.39
N GLY A 77 0.54 1.50 -17.52
CA GLY A 77 1.20 1.95 -18.74
C GLY A 77 1.14 0.90 -19.85
N LEU A 78 1.57 1.30 -21.04
CA LEU A 78 1.61 0.41 -22.21
C LEU A 78 2.70 -0.68 -22.09
N SER A 79 3.78 -0.39 -21.37
CA SER A 79 4.85 -1.36 -21.13
C SER A 79 4.38 -2.46 -20.17
N THR A 80 4.81 -3.68 -20.42
CA THR A 80 4.57 -4.83 -19.52
C THR A 80 5.24 -4.69 -18.16
N THR A 81 6.16 -3.73 -17.99
CA THR A 81 6.87 -3.47 -16.72
C THR A 81 6.30 -2.27 -15.97
N ARG A 82 5.19 -1.68 -16.42
CA ARG A 82 4.61 -0.46 -15.85
C ARG A 82 3.11 -0.57 -15.54
N LYS A 83 2.67 -1.75 -15.16
CA LYS A 83 1.27 -2.01 -14.78
C LYS A 83 1.04 -1.68 -13.29
N TYR A 84 1.27 -0.43 -12.90
CA TYR A 84 1.27 -0.04 -11.49
C TYR A 84 -0.11 -0.08 -10.83
N CYS A 85 -1.19 0.23 -11.55
CA CYS A 85 -2.53 0.12 -11.00
C CYS A 85 -2.87 -1.34 -10.69
N THR A 86 -2.62 -2.25 -11.63
CA THR A 86 -2.80 -3.69 -11.41
C THR A 86 -1.88 -4.21 -10.32
N PHE A 87 -0.63 -3.75 -10.27
CA PHE A 87 0.30 -4.13 -9.23
C PHE A 87 -0.25 -3.79 -7.83
N VAL A 88 -0.61 -2.53 -7.58
CA VAL A 88 -1.07 -2.10 -6.25
C VAL A 88 -2.46 -2.66 -5.95
N GLY A 89 -3.40 -2.53 -6.88
CA GLY A 89 -4.82 -2.81 -6.64
C GLY A 89 -5.17 -4.29 -6.57
N ALA A 90 -4.43 -5.14 -7.24
CA ALA A 90 -4.68 -6.57 -7.27
C ALA A 90 -3.52 -7.37 -6.66
N GLU A 91 -2.32 -7.29 -7.25
CA GLU A 91 -1.23 -8.18 -6.88
C GLU A 91 -0.67 -7.91 -5.49
N LEU A 92 -0.35 -6.66 -5.16
CA LEU A 92 0.27 -6.33 -3.88
C LEU A 92 -0.70 -6.56 -2.71
N VAL A 93 -1.98 -6.24 -2.88
CA VAL A 93 -3.01 -6.54 -1.88
C VAL A 93 -3.07 -8.06 -1.63
N ASP A 94 -3.13 -8.86 -2.70
CA ASP A 94 -3.15 -10.31 -2.57
C ASP A 94 -1.87 -10.85 -1.93
N TYR A 95 -0.71 -10.36 -2.35
CA TYR A 95 0.59 -10.75 -1.80
C TYR A 95 0.67 -10.49 -0.29
N VAL A 96 0.31 -9.29 0.14
CA VAL A 96 0.31 -8.89 1.57
C VAL A 96 -0.69 -9.76 2.36
N ARG A 97 -1.84 -10.00 1.79
CA ARG A 97 -2.92 -10.79 2.42
C ARG A 97 -2.49 -12.24 2.68
N ARG A 98 -1.97 -12.91 1.68
CA ARG A 98 -1.58 -14.32 1.79
C ARG A 98 -0.24 -14.53 2.49
N THR A 99 0.70 -13.58 2.39
CA THR A 99 2.06 -13.73 2.94
C THR A 99 2.15 -13.25 4.39
N PHE A 100 1.53 -12.12 4.71
CA PHE A 100 1.65 -11.47 6.02
C PHE A 100 0.37 -11.51 6.85
N ARG A 101 -0.72 -12.02 6.29
CA ARG A 101 -2.03 -12.07 6.96
C ARG A 101 -2.52 -10.69 7.40
N LEU A 102 -2.22 -9.69 6.60
CA LEU A 102 -2.73 -8.32 6.72
C LEU A 102 -3.72 -8.03 5.58
N ALA A 103 -4.48 -6.94 5.69
CA ALA A 103 -5.47 -6.55 4.68
C ALA A 103 -6.44 -7.70 4.31
N LEU A 104 -6.90 -8.45 5.31
CA LEU A 104 -7.66 -9.70 5.11
C LEU A 104 -9.07 -9.46 4.58
N SER A 105 -9.64 -8.28 4.80
CA SER A 105 -10.97 -7.91 4.32
C SER A 105 -10.95 -6.49 3.75
N PRO A 106 -11.89 -6.13 2.84
CA PRO A 106 -11.99 -4.76 2.33
C PRO A 106 -12.19 -3.72 3.44
N GLU A 107 -12.95 -4.05 4.49
CA GLU A 107 -13.21 -3.16 5.62
C GLU A 107 -11.95 -2.77 6.38
N ASP A 108 -10.93 -3.62 6.36
CA ASP A 108 -9.64 -3.42 7.03
C ASP A 108 -8.52 -3.00 6.08
N THR A 109 -8.85 -2.76 4.81
CA THR A 109 -7.89 -2.42 3.74
C THR A 109 -8.17 -1.03 3.21
N TYR A 110 -7.23 -0.10 3.41
CA TYR A 110 -7.36 1.29 3.02
C TYR A 110 -6.25 1.66 2.02
N ILE A 111 -6.54 2.61 1.15
CA ILE A 111 -5.53 3.17 0.25
C ILE A 111 -5.53 4.69 0.37
N MET A 112 -4.36 5.28 0.44
CA MET A 112 -4.21 6.73 0.50
C MET A 112 -2.95 7.18 -0.21
N GLY A 113 -2.91 8.44 -0.58
CA GLY A 113 -1.73 9.00 -1.23
C GLY A 113 -1.76 10.51 -1.32
N LEU A 114 -0.58 11.08 -1.61
CA LEU A 114 -0.34 12.50 -1.73
C LEU A 114 -0.03 12.87 -3.17
N SER A 115 -0.65 13.92 -3.71
CA SER A 115 -0.39 14.46 -5.05
C SER A 115 -0.59 13.40 -6.13
N MET A 116 0.45 13.01 -6.87
CA MET A 116 0.42 11.87 -7.80
C MET A 116 -0.13 10.61 -7.12
N GLY A 117 0.26 10.35 -5.88
CA GLY A 117 -0.25 9.25 -5.08
C GLY A 117 -1.72 9.40 -4.70
N GLY A 118 -2.21 10.63 -4.52
CA GLY A 118 -3.64 10.90 -4.30
C GLY A 118 -4.48 10.53 -5.51
N PHE A 119 -4.04 10.91 -6.70
CA PHE A 119 -4.62 10.46 -7.95
C PHE A 119 -4.59 8.93 -8.04
N GLY A 120 -3.43 8.33 -7.78
CA GLY A 120 -3.25 6.89 -7.82
C GLY A 120 -4.15 6.13 -6.85
N ALA A 121 -4.35 6.67 -5.64
CA ALA A 121 -5.22 6.07 -4.64
C ALA A 121 -6.67 6.03 -5.12
N LEU A 122 -7.20 7.12 -5.65
CA LEU A 122 -8.55 7.18 -6.21
C LEU A 122 -8.69 6.24 -7.42
N HIS A 123 -7.78 6.35 -8.37
CA HIS A 123 -7.82 5.53 -9.59
C HIS A 123 -7.78 4.04 -9.26
N THR A 124 -6.88 3.63 -8.38
CA THR A 124 -6.72 2.23 -7.98
C THR A 124 -7.93 1.71 -7.20
N ALA A 125 -8.45 2.51 -6.25
CA ALA A 125 -9.63 2.12 -5.48
C ALA A 125 -10.87 1.95 -6.37
N PHE A 126 -11.06 2.82 -7.36
CA PHE A 126 -12.20 2.70 -8.29
C PHE A 126 -12.02 1.56 -9.30
N ALA A 127 -10.77 1.24 -9.67
CA ALA A 127 -10.48 0.09 -10.54
C ALA A 127 -10.67 -1.26 -9.81
N PHE A 128 -10.41 -1.30 -8.50
CA PHE A 128 -10.48 -2.51 -7.67
C PHE A 128 -11.33 -2.26 -6.41
N PRO A 129 -12.61 -1.91 -6.54
CA PRO A 129 -13.45 -1.49 -5.41
C PRO A 129 -13.69 -2.60 -4.39
N ASP A 130 -13.57 -3.86 -4.78
CA ASP A 130 -13.76 -5.00 -3.88
C ASP A 130 -12.57 -5.24 -2.94
N ASN A 131 -11.45 -4.57 -3.17
CA ASN A 131 -10.24 -4.72 -2.35
C ASN A 131 -10.07 -3.62 -1.30
N PHE A 132 -10.71 -2.46 -1.46
CA PHE A 132 -10.50 -1.32 -0.57
C PHE A 132 -11.81 -0.83 0.03
N GLY A 133 -11.86 -0.74 1.36
CA GLY A 133 -13.00 -0.21 2.09
C GLY A 133 -13.00 1.31 2.23
N LYS A 134 -11.82 1.94 2.18
CA LYS A 134 -11.68 3.40 2.27
C LYS A 134 -10.54 3.90 1.39
N VAL A 135 -10.71 5.13 0.89
CA VAL A 135 -9.70 5.84 0.14
C VAL A 135 -9.55 7.27 0.67
N ALA A 136 -8.31 7.76 0.72
CA ALA A 136 -8.01 9.14 1.05
C ALA A 136 -7.03 9.70 0.01
N ALA A 137 -7.38 10.81 -0.62
CA ALA A 137 -6.55 11.47 -1.60
C ALA A 137 -6.22 12.88 -1.12
N MET A 138 -4.95 13.18 -1.05
CA MET A 138 -4.43 14.50 -0.68
C MET A 138 -3.77 15.14 -1.90
N SER A 139 -4.06 16.39 -2.13
CA SER A 139 -3.49 17.14 -3.26
C SER A 139 -2.16 17.81 -2.91
#